data_625b0479fc99e47652f1275236664310
#
_entry.id   625b0479fc99e47652f1275236664310
#
_cell.length_a   1.000
_cell.length_b   1.000
_cell.length_c   1.000
_cell.angle_alpha   90.00
_cell.angle_beta   90.00
_cell.angle_gamma   90.00
#
_symmetry.space_group_name_H-M   'P 1'
#
loop_
_entity.id
_entity.type
_entity.pdbx_description
1 polymer ?
#
loop_
_entity_poly.entity_id
_entity_poly.type
_entity_poly.pdbx_seq_one_letter_code
_entity_poly.pdbx_strand_id
1 'polypeptide(L)'
;MPNARRLLVVLLLGTTALVPDAAAAGIPPGRYAIGDSVMLGAREELMARGIRVNAIVSRQFRDAVPLVRQLKAAGRLRRKIVIHLGNNGILIVAADCDRISQIAGANRTVYLVTLKIPRSYRRIQNERLAACAQRRANTVLIDWFGYSHHHPSWFAADGYHLSAIGQTKFAAFVATRTA
;
A
#
# COMPACT_ATOMS: atom_id res chain seq x y z
N MET A 1 8.81 0.68 -81.17
CA MET A 1 7.80 0.35 -80.18
C MET A 1 8.40 0.53 -78.81
N PRO A 2 8.03 1.53 -77.98
CA PRO A 2 8.61 1.70 -76.65
C PRO A 2 7.75 1.04 -75.57
N ASN A 3 8.41 0.25 -74.72
CA ASN A 3 7.83 -0.45 -73.59
C ASN A 3 7.57 0.51 -72.45
N ALA A 4 6.31 0.74 -72.06
CA ALA A 4 5.91 1.49 -70.88
C ALA A 4 6.06 0.60 -69.65
N ARG A 5 7.05 0.88 -68.79
CA ARG A 5 7.16 0.33 -67.46
C ARG A 5 6.19 1.06 -66.53
N ARG A 6 5.15 0.36 -66.08
CA ARG A 6 4.27 0.86 -65.02
C ARG A 6 4.96 0.78 -63.67
N LEU A 7 5.20 1.90 -63.07
CA LEU A 7 5.68 2.03 -61.67
C LEU A 7 4.52 1.81 -60.74
N LEU A 8 4.57 0.75 -59.94
CA LEU A 8 3.58 0.45 -58.89
C LEU A 8 4.03 1.16 -57.62
N VAL A 9 3.36 2.25 -57.26
CA VAL A 9 3.60 2.95 -55.97
C VAL A 9 2.76 2.24 -54.92
N VAL A 10 3.43 1.50 -54.04
CA VAL A 10 2.79 0.91 -52.84
C VAL A 10 2.75 1.95 -51.73
N LEU A 11 1.56 2.46 -51.45
CA LEU A 11 1.31 3.35 -50.33
C LEU A 11 1.22 2.53 -49.04
N LEU A 12 2.27 2.55 -48.21
CA LEU A 12 2.26 1.97 -46.88
C LEU A 12 1.49 2.90 -45.94
N LEU A 13 0.23 2.61 -45.69
CA LEU A 13 -0.57 3.24 -44.63
C LEU A 13 -0.06 2.73 -43.24
N GLY A 14 0.83 3.51 -42.63
CA GLY A 14 1.25 3.28 -41.26
C GLY A 14 0.09 3.56 -40.28
N THR A 15 -0.50 2.52 -39.72
CA THR A 15 -1.42 2.64 -38.59
C THR A 15 -0.64 2.99 -37.34
N THR A 16 -0.61 4.26 -36.95
CA THR A 16 -0.14 4.68 -35.62
C THR A 16 -1.13 4.19 -34.60
N ALA A 17 -0.78 3.13 -33.88
CA ALA A 17 -1.53 2.71 -32.70
C ALA A 17 -1.43 3.83 -31.65
N LEU A 18 -2.55 4.48 -31.36
CA LEU A 18 -2.68 5.42 -30.24
C LEU A 18 -2.47 4.60 -28.95
N VAL A 19 -1.29 4.73 -28.33
CA VAL A 19 -1.06 4.26 -26.97
C VAL A 19 -1.87 5.16 -26.05
N PRO A 20 -2.88 4.64 -25.30
CA PRO A 20 -3.66 5.49 -24.42
C PRO A 20 -2.75 6.13 -23.38
N ASP A 21 -2.82 7.44 -23.26
CA ASP A 21 -2.08 8.23 -22.27
C ASP A 21 -2.49 7.76 -20.86
N ALA A 22 -1.57 7.12 -20.14
CA ALA A 22 -1.77 6.64 -18.78
C ALA A 22 -2.11 7.79 -17.79
N ALA A 23 -1.92 9.04 -18.17
CA ALA A 23 -2.26 10.21 -17.38
C ALA A 23 -3.78 10.53 -17.40
N ALA A 24 -4.55 10.06 -18.38
CA ALA A 24 -5.99 10.28 -18.48
C ALA A 24 -6.81 9.29 -17.63
N ALA A 25 -6.21 8.19 -17.16
CA ALA A 25 -6.89 7.26 -16.27
C ALA A 25 -7.03 7.87 -14.87
N GLY A 26 -8.25 8.20 -14.44
CA GLY A 26 -8.56 8.69 -13.10
C GLY A 26 -7.99 7.76 -12.00
N ILE A 27 -7.79 8.30 -10.78
CA ILE A 27 -7.27 7.50 -9.65
C ILE A 27 -8.22 6.33 -9.37
N PRO A 28 -7.77 5.06 -9.43
CA PRO A 28 -8.63 3.92 -9.17
C PRO A 28 -9.24 4.00 -7.77
N PRO A 29 -10.57 3.83 -7.63
CA PRO A 29 -11.22 3.83 -6.32
C PRO A 29 -10.80 2.62 -5.48
N GLY A 30 -11.12 2.65 -4.19
CA GLY A 30 -10.89 1.55 -3.25
C GLY A 30 -9.58 1.65 -2.50
N ARG A 31 -9.22 0.54 -1.86
CA ARG A 31 -8.15 0.42 -0.86
C ARG A 31 -7.07 -0.55 -1.32
N TYR A 32 -5.83 -0.21 -1.01
CA TYR A 32 -4.65 -1.05 -1.25
C TYR A 32 -3.81 -1.10 0.03
N ALA A 33 -3.62 -2.29 0.58
CA ALA A 33 -2.89 -2.51 1.81
C ALA A 33 -1.50 -3.10 1.52
N ILE A 34 -0.48 -2.55 2.19
CA ILE A 34 0.92 -2.97 2.10
C ILE A 34 1.36 -3.37 3.50
N GLY A 35 1.86 -4.59 3.66
CA GLY A 35 2.22 -5.11 4.96
C GLY A 35 3.31 -6.17 4.96
N ASP A 36 3.63 -6.61 6.17
CA ASP A 36 4.53 -7.74 6.46
C ASP A 36 3.75 -9.02 6.82
N SER A 37 4.39 -9.94 7.56
CA SER A 37 3.79 -11.21 7.98
C SER A 37 2.51 -11.05 8.80
N VAL A 38 2.38 -10.00 9.60
CA VAL A 38 1.18 -9.75 10.42
C VAL A 38 -0.01 -9.46 9.50
N MET A 39 0.14 -8.56 8.55
CA MET A 39 -0.92 -8.27 7.56
C MET A 39 -1.14 -9.45 6.61
N LEU A 40 -0.08 -10.21 6.30
CA LEU A 40 -0.18 -11.41 5.46
C LEU A 40 -1.13 -12.43 6.09
N GLY A 41 -1.07 -12.64 7.40
CA GLY A 41 -1.99 -13.51 8.13
C GLY A 41 -3.45 -13.08 8.00
N ALA A 42 -3.73 -11.78 7.92
CA ALA A 42 -5.09 -11.26 7.74
C ALA A 42 -5.50 -11.03 6.28
N ARG A 43 -4.72 -11.51 5.29
CA ARG A 43 -4.92 -11.22 3.87
C ARG A 43 -6.34 -11.56 3.39
N GLU A 44 -6.81 -12.76 3.65
CA GLU A 44 -8.11 -13.23 3.17
C GLU A 44 -9.25 -12.41 3.76
N GLU A 45 -9.19 -12.13 5.06
CA GLU A 45 -10.16 -11.31 5.75
C GLU A 45 -10.21 -9.85 5.25
N LEU A 46 -9.06 -9.28 4.90
CA LEU A 46 -8.96 -7.97 4.29
C LEU A 46 -9.53 -7.97 2.86
N MET A 47 -9.21 -9.01 2.08
CA MET A 47 -9.70 -9.14 0.70
C MET A 47 -11.21 -9.35 0.66
N ALA A 48 -11.79 -10.12 1.58
CA ALA A 48 -13.23 -10.28 1.74
C ALA A 48 -13.96 -8.94 2.02
N ARG A 49 -13.24 -7.94 2.55
CA ARG A 49 -13.74 -6.57 2.79
C ARG A 49 -13.37 -5.58 1.66
N GLY A 50 -13.00 -6.08 0.49
CA GLY A 50 -12.70 -5.28 -0.69
C GLY A 50 -11.36 -4.51 -0.61
N ILE A 51 -10.43 -4.93 0.22
CA ILE A 51 -9.09 -4.34 0.35
C ILE A 51 -8.10 -5.20 -0.42
N ARG A 52 -7.43 -4.65 -1.43
CA ARG A 52 -6.33 -5.36 -2.11
C ARG A 52 -5.11 -5.41 -1.20
N VAL A 53 -4.49 -6.57 -1.07
CA VAL A 53 -3.38 -6.78 -0.14
C VAL A 53 -2.11 -7.19 -0.89
N ASN A 54 -1.02 -6.49 -0.58
CA ASN A 54 0.34 -6.86 -0.94
C ASN A 54 1.17 -6.95 0.34
N ALA A 55 1.21 -8.13 0.92
CA ALA A 55 1.95 -8.41 2.13
C ALA A 55 2.88 -9.60 1.93
N ILE A 56 4.10 -9.50 2.45
CA ILE A 56 5.12 -10.56 2.43
C ILE A 56 5.86 -10.61 3.77
N VAL A 57 6.36 -11.79 4.12
CA VAL A 57 7.16 -11.98 5.33
C VAL A 57 8.38 -11.06 5.34
N SER A 58 8.75 -10.54 6.50
CA SER A 58 9.94 -9.73 6.77
C SER A 58 10.06 -8.40 6.02
N ARG A 59 9.00 -7.93 5.33
CA ARG A 59 9.03 -6.62 4.66
C ARG A 59 9.34 -5.50 5.65
N GLN A 60 10.25 -4.63 5.26
CA GLN A 60 10.60 -3.43 6.03
C GLN A 60 9.78 -2.22 5.59
N PHE A 61 9.69 -1.19 6.44
CA PHE A 61 8.93 0.02 6.12
C PHE A 61 9.43 0.72 4.84
N ARG A 62 10.76 0.81 4.68
CA ARG A 62 11.41 1.43 3.51
C ARG A 62 11.04 0.76 2.19
N ASP A 63 10.70 -0.53 2.21
CA ASP A 63 10.36 -1.29 1.00
C ASP A 63 8.99 -0.86 0.41
N ALA A 64 8.19 -0.16 1.20
CA ALA A 64 6.95 0.45 0.69
C ALA A 64 7.21 1.60 -0.29
N VAL A 65 8.33 2.32 -0.18
CA VAL A 65 8.67 3.47 -1.05
C VAL A 65 8.73 3.08 -2.53
N PRO A 66 9.59 2.11 -2.95
CA PRO A 66 9.64 1.68 -4.34
C PRO A 66 8.32 1.03 -4.78
N LEU A 67 7.64 0.28 -3.91
CA LEU A 67 6.37 -0.35 -4.22
C LEU A 67 5.26 0.66 -4.53
N VAL A 68 5.11 1.70 -3.71
CA VAL A 68 4.12 2.77 -3.95
C VAL A 68 4.43 3.51 -5.25
N ARG A 69 5.71 3.77 -5.55
CA ARG A 69 6.13 4.38 -6.81
C ARG A 69 5.77 3.50 -8.02
N GLN A 70 6.07 2.20 -7.96
CA GLN A 70 5.75 1.24 -9.00
C GLN A 70 4.24 1.13 -9.24
N LEU A 71 3.45 1.02 -8.17
CA LEU A 71 1.99 0.97 -8.26
C LEU A 71 1.39 2.23 -8.87
N LYS A 72 1.95 3.41 -8.53
CA LYS A 72 1.51 4.68 -9.10
C LYS A 72 1.85 4.77 -10.59
N ALA A 73 3.07 4.45 -10.98
CA ALA A 73 3.50 4.43 -12.37
C ALA A 73 2.67 3.47 -13.25
N ALA A 74 2.27 2.34 -12.68
CA ALA A 74 1.42 1.36 -13.34
C ALA A 74 -0.10 1.70 -13.31
N GLY A 75 -0.51 2.88 -12.81
CA GLY A 75 -1.92 3.25 -12.67
C GLY A 75 -2.71 2.38 -11.67
N ARG A 76 -2.05 1.61 -10.83
CA ARG A 76 -2.66 0.62 -9.91
C ARG A 76 -2.78 1.10 -8.46
N LEU A 77 -2.17 2.24 -8.13
CA LEU A 77 -2.22 2.80 -6.78
C LEU A 77 -3.62 3.36 -6.51
N ARG A 78 -4.30 2.77 -5.53
CA ARG A 78 -5.67 3.11 -5.17
C ARG A 78 -5.76 4.45 -4.42
N ARG A 79 -6.99 4.97 -4.26
CA ARG A 79 -7.25 6.24 -3.57
C ARG A 79 -6.85 6.17 -2.09
N LYS A 80 -7.01 5.02 -1.44
CA LYS A 80 -6.68 4.79 -0.04
C LYS A 80 -5.57 3.74 0.07
N ILE A 81 -4.47 4.08 0.73
CA ILE A 81 -3.29 3.24 0.89
C ILE A 81 -3.13 2.94 2.36
N VAL A 82 -3.14 1.67 2.75
CA VAL A 82 -2.97 1.23 4.14
C VAL A 82 -1.58 0.63 4.29
N ILE A 83 -0.81 1.07 5.27
CA ILE A 83 0.54 0.57 5.54
C ILE A 83 0.63 0.07 6.97
N HIS A 84 0.90 -1.22 7.13
CA HIS A 84 1.21 -1.86 8.40
C HIS A 84 2.58 -2.51 8.32
N LEU A 85 3.62 -1.73 8.60
CA LEU A 85 5.03 -2.11 8.50
C LEU A 85 5.83 -1.50 9.65
N GLY A 86 6.90 -2.18 10.04
CA GLY A 86 7.79 -1.77 11.14
C GLY A 86 7.92 -2.84 12.23
N ASN A 87 7.27 -4.01 12.05
CA ASN A 87 7.37 -5.12 13.01
C ASN A 87 8.73 -5.83 12.96
N ASN A 88 9.55 -5.63 11.92
CA ASN A 88 10.74 -6.44 11.63
C ASN A 88 12.07 -5.77 12.04
N GLY A 89 12.07 -4.93 13.06
CA GLY A 89 13.28 -4.47 13.78
C GLY A 89 13.98 -3.25 13.22
N ILE A 90 13.95 -2.99 11.91
CA ILE A 90 14.55 -1.79 11.33
C ILE A 90 13.68 -0.59 11.65
N LEU A 91 14.27 0.44 12.25
CA LEU A 91 13.54 1.64 12.64
C LEU A 91 13.04 2.42 11.42
N ILE A 92 11.79 2.85 11.51
CA ILE A 92 11.15 3.70 10.48
C ILE A 92 11.91 5.03 10.40
N VAL A 93 12.30 5.43 9.21
CA VAL A 93 12.96 6.69 8.94
C VAL A 93 11.93 7.70 8.46
N ALA A 94 11.98 8.91 9.01
CA ALA A 94 11.05 10.00 8.66
C ALA A 94 10.99 10.26 7.14
N ALA A 95 12.17 10.25 6.48
CA ALA A 95 12.25 10.46 5.04
C ALA A 95 11.49 9.42 4.21
N ASP A 96 11.43 8.15 4.64
CA ASP A 96 10.69 7.12 3.91
C ASP A 96 9.19 7.34 4.01
N CYS A 97 8.70 7.73 5.18
CA CYS A 97 7.31 8.09 5.38
C CYS A 97 6.92 9.31 4.53
N ASP A 98 7.75 10.35 4.57
CA ASP A 98 7.53 11.56 3.78
C ASP A 98 7.50 11.27 2.28
N ARG A 99 8.40 10.40 1.79
CA ARG A 99 8.42 9.96 0.39
C ARG A 99 7.17 9.21 -0.02
N ILE A 100 6.66 8.30 0.82
CA ILE A 100 5.43 7.57 0.55
C ILE A 100 4.26 8.56 0.35
N SER A 101 4.11 9.51 1.26
CA SER A 101 3.05 10.52 1.22
C SER A 101 3.17 11.43 -0.01
N GLN A 102 4.40 11.85 -0.36
CA GLN A 102 4.69 12.64 -1.56
C GLN A 102 4.38 11.86 -2.84
N ILE A 103 4.81 10.61 -2.94
CA ILE A 103 4.54 9.76 -4.10
C ILE A 103 3.03 9.52 -4.25
N ALA A 104 2.32 9.28 -3.15
CA ALA A 104 0.86 9.13 -3.17
C ALA A 104 0.19 10.36 -3.78
N GLY A 105 0.61 11.56 -3.36
CA GLY A 105 0.06 12.84 -3.81
C GLY A 105 -1.22 13.23 -3.06
N ALA A 106 -1.64 14.49 -3.19
CA ALA A 106 -2.73 15.10 -2.40
C ALA A 106 -4.10 14.38 -2.56
N ASN A 107 -4.34 13.76 -3.71
CA ASN A 107 -5.62 13.12 -4.02
C ASN A 107 -5.72 11.67 -3.51
N ARG A 108 -4.78 11.21 -2.67
CA ARG A 108 -4.80 9.89 -2.03
C ARG A 108 -4.55 10.04 -0.54
N THR A 109 -5.18 9.17 0.25
CA THR A 109 -4.94 9.11 1.69
C THR A 109 -4.04 7.91 2.01
N VAL A 110 -2.99 8.15 2.79
CA VAL A 110 -2.10 7.13 3.34
C VAL A 110 -2.50 6.89 4.80
N TYR A 111 -2.90 5.68 5.13
CA TYR A 111 -3.22 5.25 6.49
C TYR A 111 -2.03 4.47 7.04
N LEU A 112 -1.45 4.96 8.12
CA LEU A 112 -0.39 4.28 8.86
C LEU A 112 -0.99 3.58 10.05
N VAL A 113 -0.77 2.27 10.17
CA VAL A 113 -1.32 1.44 11.24
C VAL A 113 -0.27 1.27 12.32
N THR A 114 -0.61 1.58 13.59
CA THR A 114 0.31 1.38 14.71
C THR A 114 0.58 -0.10 14.96
N LEU A 115 1.74 -0.39 15.53
CA LEU A 115 2.26 -1.74 15.71
C LEU A 115 1.94 -2.27 17.11
N LYS A 116 1.48 -3.53 17.19
CA LYS A 116 1.36 -4.27 18.44
C LYS A 116 2.37 -5.43 18.40
N ILE A 117 3.56 -5.18 18.93
CA ILE A 117 4.64 -6.17 19.04
C ILE A 117 5.25 -6.11 20.45
N PRO A 118 5.65 -7.24 21.04
CA PRO A 118 6.30 -7.30 22.35
C PRO A 118 7.81 -7.05 22.21
N ARG A 119 8.18 -5.91 21.65
CA ARG A 119 9.58 -5.51 21.43
C ARG A 119 9.83 -4.11 21.99
N SER A 120 11.05 -3.87 22.49
CA SER A 120 11.46 -2.60 23.09
C SER A 120 11.30 -1.41 22.11
N TYR A 121 11.53 -1.62 20.81
CA TYR A 121 11.43 -0.59 19.79
C TYR A 121 9.99 -0.24 19.38
N ARG A 122 8.94 -0.96 19.84
CA ARG A 122 7.54 -0.67 19.48
C ARG A 122 7.17 0.78 19.74
N ARG A 123 7.49 1.32 20.90
CA ARG A 123 7.14 2.68 21.27
C ARG A 123 7.72 3.69 20.30
N ILE A 124 9.00 3.61 20.02
CA ILE A 124 9.68 4.52 19.09
C ILE A 124 9.15 4.40 17.65
N GLN A 125 8.79 3.18 17.22
CA GLN A 125 8.17 2.98 15.90
C GLN A 125 6.81 3.69 15.81
N ASN A 126 5.94 3.50 16.80
CA ASN A 126 4.61 4.12 16.81
C ASN A 126 4.71 5.66 16.92
N GLU A 127 5.65 6.19 17.69
CA GLU A 127 5.94 7.63 17.74
C GLU A 127 6.36 8.18 16.37
N ARG A 128 7.20 7.44 15.62
CA ARG A 128 7.62 7.83 14.28
C ARG A 128 6.47 7.79 13.27
N LEU A 129 5.59 6.81 13.35
CA LEU A 129 4.37 6.75 12.53
C LEU A 129 3.44 7.94 12.85
N ALA A 130 3.25 8.26 14.12
CA ALA A 130 2.44 9.40 14.56
C ALA A 130 3.03 10.73 14.07
N ALA A 131 4.33 10.93 14.25
CA ALA A 131 5.03 12.12 13.78
C ALA A 131 4.94 12.29 12.26
N CYS A 132 4.93 11.19 11.49
CA CYS A 132 4.71 11.23 10.06
C CYS A 132 3.30 11.72 9.71
N ALA A 133 2.27 11.16 10.35
CA ALA A 133 0.88 11.57 10.12
C ALA A 133 0.67 13.05 10.44
N GLN A 134 1.31 13.56 11.50
CA GLN A 134 1.24 14.98 11.86
C GLN A 134 1.87 15.92 10.82
N ARG A 135 2.92 15.48 10.13
CA ARG A 135 3.63 16.30 9.13
C ARG A 135 2.99 16.32 7.75
N ARG A 136 2.07 15.40 7.46
CA ARG A 136 1.55 15.17 6.09
C ARG A 136 0.04 15.21 6.05
N ALA A 137 -0.52 16.23 5.40
CA ALA A 137 -1.98 16.44 5.33
C ALA A 137 -2.75 15.26 4.71
N ASN A 138 -2.10 14.46 3.86
CA ASN A 138 -2.69 13.28 3.23
C ASN A 138 -2.37 11.97 3.97
N THR A 139 -1.88 12.05 5.22
CA THR A 139 -1.50 10.87 6.00
C THR A 139 -2.27 10.83 7.32
N VAL A 140 -2.84 9.69 7.64
CA VAL A 140 -3.67 9.46 8.83
C VAL A 140 -3.09 8.31 9.62
N LEU A 141 -2.96 8.47 10.95
CA LEU A 141 -2.63 7.37 11.84
C LEU A 141 -3.91 6.64 12.27
N ILE A 142 -3.91 5.32 12.20
CA ILE A 142 -4.97 4.47 12.77
C ILE A 142 -4.36 3.57 13.84
N ASP A 143 -4.93 3.62 15.05
CA ASP A 143 -4.31 3.08 16.25
C ASP A 143 -4.74 1.63 16.53
N TRP A 144 -4.12 0.69 15.83
CA TRP A 144 -4.28 -0.74 16.08
C TRP A 144 -3.73 -1.16 17.45
N PHE A 145 -2.62 -0.56 17.90
CA PHE A 145 -2.07 -0.84 19.22
C PHE A 145 -3.08 -0.53 20.32
N GLY A 146 -3.58 0.69 20.35
CA GLY A 146 -4.58 1.12 21.33
C GLY A 146 -5.84 0.25 21.32
N TYR A 147 -6.28 -0.16 20.12
CA TYR A 147 -7.48 -1.00 19.96
C TYR A 147 -7.26 -2.45 20.40
N SER A 148 -6.06 -3.02 20.24
CA SER A 148 -5.83 -4.45 20.36
C SER A 148 -5.02 -4.91 21.58
N HIS A 149 -4.29 -4.00 22.27
CA HIS A 149 -3.29 -4.41 23.26
C HIS A 149 -3.85 -5.10 24.51
N HIS A 150 -5.13 -4.89 24.83
CA HIS A 150 -5.83 -5.57 25.92
C HIS A 150 -6.52 -6.90 25.50
N HIS A 151 -6.30 -7.35 24.27
CA HIS A 151 -6.93 -8.56 23.75
C HIS A 151 -5.88 -9.63 23.39
N PRO A 152 -5.28 -10.32 24.38
CA PRO A 152 -4.22 -11.30 24.13
C PRO A 152 -4.68 -12.45 23.23
N SER A 153 -5.94 -12.85 23.29
CA SER A 153 -6.52 -13.90 22.43
C SER A 153 -6.56 -13.57 20.94
N TRP A 154 -6.35 -12.30 20.57
CA TRP A 154 -6.25 -11.90 19.15
C TRP A 154 -4.89 -12.20 18.53
N PHE A 155 -3.94 -12.65 19.34
CA PHE A 155 -2.57 -12.89 18.93
C PHE A 155 -2.16 -14.34 19.16
N ALA A 156 -1.22 -14.82 18.35
CA ALA A 156 -0.54 -16.09 18.59
C ALA A 156 0.35 -16.00 19.84
N ALA A 157 0.97 -17.11 20.23
CA ALA A 157 1.84 -17.20 21.42
C ALA A 157 3.00 -16.21 21.42
N ASP A 158 3.46 -15.75 20.27
CA ASP A 158 4.50 -14.72 20.12
C ASP A 158 4.02 -13.31 20.45
N GLY A 159 2.73 -13.12 20.63
CA GLY A 159 2.10 -11.88 21.06
C GLY A 159 1.97 -10.81 19.99
N TYR A 160 2.21 -11.11 18.69
CA TYR A 160 2.04 -10.12 17.60
C TYR A 160 1.50 -10.68 16.29
N HIS A 161 1.81 -11.91 15.89
CA HIS A 161 1.10 -12.53 14.79
C HIS A 161 -0.37 -12.76 15.19
N LEU A 162 -1.26 -12.62 14.24
CA LEU A 162 -2.71 -12.67 14.50
C LEU A 162 -3.20 -14.10 14.61
N SER A 163 -3.98 -14.41 15.68
CA SER A 163 -4.81 -15.61 15.73
C SER A 163 -5.96 -15.51 14.71
N ALA A 164 -6.73 -16.57 14.50
CA ALA A 164 -7.90 -16.52 13.62
C ALA A 164 -8.88 -15.39 14.02
N ILE A 165 -9.14 -15.24 15.32
CA ILE A 165 -9.96 -14.13 15.84
C ILE A 165 -9.29 -12.79 15.53
N GLY A 166 -7.99 -12.67 15.76
CA GLY A 166 -7.21 -11.46 15.51
C GLY A 166 -7.21 -11.04 14.04
N GLN A 167 -7.15 -11.98 13.11
CA GLN A 167 -7.24 -11.72 11.67
C GLN A 167 -8.56 -11.04 11.30
N THR A 168 -9.68 -11.60 11.78
CA THR A 168 -11.02 -11.00 11.57
C THR A 168 -11.13 -9.61 12.22
N LYS A 169 -10.62 -9.43 13.45
CA LYS A 169 -10.66 -8.15 14.17
C LYS A 169 -9.77 -7.09 13.50
N PHE A 170 -8.56 -7.46 13.09
CA PHE A 170 -7.66 -6.55 12.36
C PHE A 170 -8.27 -6.09 11.03
N ALA A 171 -8.82 -7.01 10.26
CA ALA A 171 -9.43 -6.68 8.99
C ALA A 171 -10.68 -5.79 9.14
N ALA A 172 -11.53 -6.07 10.14
CA ALA A 172 -12.68 -5.22 10.46
C ALA A 172 -12.24 -3.82 10.90
N PHE A 173 -11.23 -3.73 11.78
CA PHE A 173 -10.66 -2.46 12.23
C PHE A 173 -10.14 -1.63 11.04
N VAL A 174 -9.30 -2.22 10.18
CA VAL A 174 -8.77 -1.53 9.00
C VAL A 174 -9.91 -1.11 8.08
N ALA A 175 -10.87 -1.98 7.79
CA ALA A 175 -12.00 -1.66 6.91
C ALA A 175 -12.81 -0.47 7.41
N THR A 176 -13.15 -0.43 8.70
CA THR A 176 -13.92 0.65 9.33
C THR A 176 -13.14 1.97 9.34
N ARG A 177 -11.85 1.94 9.69
CA ARG A 177 -11.03 3.15 9.79
C ARG A 177 -10.63 3.74 8.44
N THR A 178 -10.82 2.99 7.37
CA THR A 178 -10.50 3.40 6.00
C THR A 178 -11.73 3.43 5.08
N ALA A 179 -12.92 3.44 5.63
CA ALA A 179 -14.18 3.50 4.89
C ALA A 179 -14.34 4.78 4.06
#